data_7b11f66a06b3caab4e5fd32b4039bdef
#
_entry.id   7b11f66a06b3caab4e5fd32b4039bdef
#
_cell.length_a   1.000
_cell.length_b   1.000
_cell.length_c   1.000
_cell.angle_alpha   90.00
_cell.angle_beta   90.00
_cell.angle_gamma   90.00
#
_symmetry.space_group_name_H-M   'P 1'
#
loop_
_entity.id
_entity.type
_entity.pdbx_description
1 polymer ?
#
loop_
_entity_poly.entity_id
_entity_poly.type
_entity_poly.pdbx_seq_one_letter_code
_entity_poly.pdbx_strand_id
1 'polypeptide(L)'
;DFASLARDMTLRVAVGDTDGHARNYGFLHARDAVEMAPIYDVAPTSLHVAGRQVGLWIAGQRYLAHVTADHLAAEVQSWGVPSSAARDLVETSLGQLAAAVPDAVERVPQVSDRTVTAIAERIDRLLRPA
;
A
#
# COMPACT_ATOMS: atom_id res chain seq x y z
N ASP A 1 15.91 -1.80 -1.29
CA ASP A 1 15.22 -3.07 -1.05
C ASP A 1 13.82 -3.01 -1.65
N PHE A 2 13.62 -3.71 -2.78
CA PHE A 2 12.33 -3.72 -3.50
C PHE A 2 11.19 -4.34 -2.68
N ALA A 3 11.49 -5.26 -1.77
CA ALA A 3 10.47 -5.86 -0.92
C ALA A 3 9.87 -4.83 0.06
N SER A 4 10.69 -3.96 0.63
CA SER A 4 10.23 -2.88 1.51
C SER A 4 9.42 -1.84 0.74
N LEU A 5 9.86 -1.47 -0.47
CA LEU A 5 9.13 -0.55 -1.34
C LEU A 5 7.77 -1.13 -1.77
N ALA A 6 7.72 -2.42 -2.11
CA ALA A 6 6.48 -3.10 -2.47
C ALA A 6 5.48 -3.14 -1.30
N ARG A 7 5.97 -3.41 -0.08
CA ARG A 7 5.13 -3.36 1.13
C ARG A 7 4.59 -1.97 1.42
N ASP A 8 5.43 -0.92 1.34
CA ASP A 8 5.00 0.47 1.53
C ASP A 8 3.92 0.84 0.49
N MET A 9 4.16 0.61 -0.79
CA MET A 9 3.19 0.88 -1.85
C MET A 9 1.87 0.12 -1.60
N THR A 10 1.95 -1.16 -1.26
CA THR A 10 0.76 -1.99 -1.00
C THR A 10 -0.03 -1.48 0.22
N LEU A 11 0.66 -1.10 1.30
CA LEU A 11 0.04 -0.50 2.49
C LEU A 11 -0.69 0.80 2.13
N ARG A 12 -0.06 1.71 1.39
CA ARG A 12 -0.67 2.98 0.99
C ARG A 12 -1.96 2.76 0.20
N VAL A 13 -1.94 1.85 -0.75
CA VAL A 13 -3.15 1.50 -1.52
C VAL A 13 -4.21 0.87 -0.61
N ALA A 14 -3.85 -0.05 0.27
CA ALA A 14 -4.77 -0.72 1.19
C ALA A 14 -5.43 0.26 2.17
N VAL A 15 -4.66 1.18 2.75
CA VAL A 15 -5.16 2.22 3.65
C VAL A 15 -6.02 3.25 2.88
N GLY A 16 -5.75 3.46 1.61
CA GLY A 16 -6.44 4.46 0.79
C GLY A 16 -5.75 5.82 0.82
N ASP A 17 -4.43 5.80 0.91
CA ASP A 17 -3.60 6.98 0.81
C ASP A 17 -3.52 7.44 -0.65
N THR A 18 -4.16 8.55 -0.95
CA THR A 18 -4.14 9.20 -2.28
C THR A 18 -3.06 10.27 -2.39
N ASP A 19 -2.40 10.60 -1.29
CA ASP A 19 -1.31 11.58 -1.24
C ASP A 19 0.09 10.94 -1.22
N GLY A 20 0.18 9.62 -1.35
CA GLY A 20 1.43 8.86 -1.39
C GLY A 20 2.27 9.18 -2.64
N HIS A 21 2.98 10.30 -2.64
CA HIS A 21 3.86 10.72 -3.73
C HIS A 21 5.34 10.39 -3.45
N ALA A 22 6.25 10.66 -4.38
CA ALA A 22 7.66 10.26 -4.27
C ALA A 22 8.36 10.77 -3.00
N ARG A 23 7.97 11.91 -2.44
CA ARG A 23 8.54 12.45 -1.19
C ARG A 23 8.14 11.70 0.08
N ASN A 24 7.13 10.83 -0.01
CA ASN A 24 6.73 9.96 1.11
C ASN A 24 7.54 8.65 1.18
N TYR A 25 8.51 8.48 0.28
CA TYR A 25 9.44 7.34 0.27
C TYR A 25 10.84 7.86 0.62
N GLY A 26 11.25 7.62 1.85
CA GLY A 26 12.55 8.09 2.36
C GLY A 26 13.60 6.98 2.36
N PHE A 27 14.88 7.40 2.37
CA PHE A 27 16.00 6.50 2.49
C PHE A 27 16.93 6.97 3.62
N LEU A 28 17.39 6.02 4.42
CA LEU A 28 18.39 6.24 5.45
C LEU A 28 19.76 5.86 4.88
N HIS A 29 20.71 6.76 5.00
CA HIS A 29 22.08 6.52 4.60
C HIS A 29 22.92 6.14 5.84
N ALA A 30 23.34 4.89 5.94
CA ALA A 30 24.38 4.44 6.86
C ALA A 30 25.74 4.40 6.13
N ARG A 31 26.84 4.19 6.90
CA ARG A 31 28.19 4.23 6.32
C ARG A 31 28.38 3.37 5.08
N ASP A 32 27.79 2.19 5.05
CA ASP A 32 27.99 1.17 3.99
C ASP A 32 26.67 0.64 3.40
N ALA A 33 25.52 1.27 3.72
CA ALA A 33 24.22 0.80 3.26
C ALA A 33 23.24 1.96 3.03
N VAL A 34 22.32 1.75 2.10
CA VAL A 34 21.13 2.59 1.92
C VAL A 34 19.92 1.72 2.17
N GLU A 35 19.10 2.09 3.13
CA GLU A 35 17.91 1.37 3.53
C GLU A 35 16.67 2.26 3.40
N MET A 36 15.51 1.68 3.15
CA MET A 36 14.27 2.45 3.21
C MET A 36 14.02 2.91 4.64
N ALA A 37 13.63 4.17 4.79
CA ALA A 37 13.14 4.69 6.05
C ALA A 37 11.87 3.93 6.47
N PRO A 38 11.58 3.84 7.78
CA PRO A 38 10.26 3.41 8.23
C PRO A 38 9.15 4.20 7.56
N ILE A 39 8.03 3.55 7.29
CA ILE A 39 6.88 4.18 6.62
C ILE A 39 6.40 5.38 7.45
N TYR A 40 6.16 6.50 6.80
CA TYR A 40 5.68 7.74 7.42
C TYR A 40 4.65 8.42 6.52
N ASP A 41 3.88 9.33 7.08
CA ASP A 41 2.91 10.16 6.37
C ASP A 41 1.91 9.32 5.55
N VAL A 42 1.30 8.34 6.20
CA VAL A 42 0.25 7.48 5.61
C VAL A 42 -1.07 7.81 6.26
N ALA A 43 -2.06 8.14 5.46
CA ALA A 43 -3.40 8.44 5.94
C ALA A 43 -4.47 7.97 4.94
N PRO A 44 -5.69 7.63 5.40
CA PRO A 44 -6.80 7.24 4.54
C PRO A 44 -7.43 8.46 3.86
N THR A 45 -6.63 9.22 3.11
CA THR A 45 -7.00 10.49 2.48
C THR A 45 -8.15 10.34 1.50
N SER A 46 -8.34 9.14 0.91
CA SER A 46 -9.46 8.82 0.02
C SER A 46 -10.84 8.99 0.67
N LEU A 47 -10.92 9.06 2.00
CA LEU A 47 -12.17 9.31 2.72
C LEU A 47 -12.57 10.79 2.74
N HIS A 48 -11.62 11.68 2.46
CA HIS A 48 -11.79 13.13 2.62
C HIS A 48 -11.64 13.92 1.32
N VAL A 49 -11.08 13.33 0.25
CA VAL A 49 -10.78 14.03 -1.00
C VAL A 49 -11.63 13.51 -2.14
N ALA A 50 -12.25 14.41 -2.88
CA ALA A 50 -12.92 14.09 -4.15
C ALA A 50 -11.86 13.80 -5.24
N GLY A 51 -12.15 12.85 -6.15
CA GLY A 51 -11.30 12.55 -7.30
C GLY A 51 -10.27 11.44 -7.12
N ARG A 52 -9.90 11.07 -5.93
CA ARG A 52 -9.24 9.83 -5.50
C ARG A 52 -8.20 9.24 -6.47
N GLN A 53 -7.38 10.10 -7.06
CA GLN A 53 -6.21 9.64 -7.82
C GLN A 53 -5.10 9.29 -6.83
N VAL A 54 -4.32 8.25 -7.15
CA VAL A 54 -3.12 7.92 -6.37
C VAL A 54 -2.01 8.92 -6.65
N GLY A 55 -1.20 9.26 -5.67
CA GLY A 55 -0.11 10.22 -5.80
C GLY A 55 1.00 9.77 -6.76
N LEU A 56 1.23 8.46 -6.85
CA LEU A 56 2.03 7.81 -7.89
C LEU A 56 1.15 6.81 -8.64
N TRP A 57 1.22 6.82 -9.97
CA TRP A 57 0.49 5.84 -10.79
C TRP A 57 1.09 4.45 -10.60
N ILE A 58 0.22 3.45 -10.51
CA ILE A 58 0.60 2.07 -10.27
C ILE A 58 0.30 1.27 -11.54
N ALA A 59 1.34 0.84 -12.24
CA ALA A 59 1.24 0.19 -13.56
C ALA A 59 0.31 0.96 -14.52
N GLY A 60 0.42 2.29 -14.53
CA GLY A 60 -0.41 3.18 -15.35
C GLY A 60 -1.81 3.47 -14.80
N GLN A 61 -2.24 2.79 -13.72
CA GLN A 61 -3.52 3.06 -13.07
C GLN A 61 -3.40 4.26 -12.13
N ARG A 62 -4.24 5.28 -12.35
CA ARG A 62 -4.26 6.51 -11.56
C ARG A 62 -5.38 6.58 -10.52
N TYR A 63 -6.43 5.81 -10.68
CA TYR A 63 -7.58 5.86 -9.79
C TYR A 63 -7.54 4.74 -8.77
N LEU A 64 -7.51 5.09 -7.49
CA LEU A 64 -7.42 4.15 -6.37
C LEU A 64 -8.49 3.04 -6.43
N ALA A 65 -9.71 3.39 -6.82
CA ALA A 65 -10.81 2.42 -6.93
C ALA A 65 -10.56 1.32 -7.98
N HIS A 66 -9.70 1.58 -8.96
CA HIS A 66 -9.38 0.67 -10.04
C HIS A 66 -8.05 -0.05 -9.87
N VAL A 67 -7.26 0.30 -8.84
CA VAL A 67 -6.04 -0.45 -8.52
C VAL A 67 -6.42 -1.85 -8.05
N THR A 68 -5.80 -2.86 -8.63
CA THR A 68 -5.93 -4.28 -8.28
C THR A 68 -4.60 -4.84 -7.80
N ALA A 69 -4.60 -6.05 -7.23
CA ALA A 69 -3.36 -6.74 -6.90
C ALA A 69 -2.47 -6.98 -8.15
N ASP A 70 -3.08 -7.20 -9.31
CA ASP A 70 -2.33 -7.34 -10.57
C ASP A 70 -1.62 -6.05 -10.96
N HIS A 71 -2.21 -4.87 -10.76
CA HIS A 71 -1.53 -3.59 -10.96
C HIS A 71 -0.34 -3.44 -10.01
N LEU A 72 -0.51 -3.77 -8.72
CA LEU A 72 0.58 -3.74 -7.73
C LEU A 72 1.72 -4.69 -8.13
N ALA A 73 1.40 -5.92 -8.51
CA ALA A 73 2.40 -6.90 -8.95
C ALA A 73 3.12 -6.46 -10.25
N ALA A 74 2.38 -5.90 -11.21
CA ALA A 74 2.96 -5.37 -12.46
C ALA A 74 3.89 -4.18 -12.19
N GLU A 75 3.56 -3.31 -11.25
CA GLU A 75 4.44 -2.21 -10.83
C GLU A 75 5.74 -2.76 -10.24
N VAL A 76 5.66 -3.71 -9.30
CA VAL A 76 6.83 -4.36 -8.69
C VAL A 76 7.68 -5.07 -9.74
N GLN A 77 7.04 -5.73 -10.71
CA GLN A 77 7.73 -6.38 -11.83
C GLN A 77 8.47 -5.37 -12.70
N SER A 78 7.94 -4.16 -12.90
CA SER A 78 8.60 -3.11 -13.67
C SER A 78 9.94 -2.66 -13.09
N TRP A 79 10.18 -2.89 -11.81
CA TRP A 79 11.45 -2.62 -11.12
C TRP A 79 12.51 -3.71 -11.34
N GLY A 80 12.21 -4.74 -12.15
CA GLY A 80 13.10 -5.87 -12.43
C GLY A 80 12.93 -7.08 -11.48
N VAL A 81 11.88 -7.07 -10.64
CA VAL A 81 11.54 -8.23 -9.79
C VAL A 81 10.85 -9.31 -10.66
N PRO A 82 11.24 -10.60 -10.58
CA PRO A 82 10.56 -11.67 -11.30
C PRO A 82 9.05 -11.72 -11.01
N SER A 83 8.24 -12.04 -12.02
CA SER A 83 6.77 -11.98 -11.95
C SER A 83 6.18 -12.77 -10.77
N SER A 84 6.66 -13.99 -10.52
CA SER A 84 6.20 -14.80 -9.38
C SER A 84 6.54 -14.14 -8.05
N ALA A 85 7.77 -13.66 -7.89
CA ALA A 85 8.21 -12.98 -6.67
C ALA A 85 7.47 -11.66 -6.44
N ALA A 86 7.17 -10.91 -7.50
CA ALA A 86 6.39 -9.68 -7.41
C ALA A 86 4.96 -9.96 -6.90
N ARG A 87 4.32 -11.00 -7.43
CA ARG A 87 3.00 -11.44 -6.98
C ARG A 87 3.03 -11.91 -5.52
N ASP A 88 3.97 -12.77 -5.16
CA ASP A 88 4.14 -13.27 -3.79
C ASP A 88 4.34 -12.13 -2.78
N LEU A 89 5.13 -11.11 -3.13
CA LEU A 89 5.34 -9.93 -2.28
C LEU A 89 4.05 -9.16 -2.02
N VAL A 90 3.23 -8.95 -3.05
CA VAL A 90 1.97 -8.22 -2.93
C VAL A 90 0.95 -9.04 -2.14
N GLU A 91 0.76 -10.32 -2.47
CA GLU A 91 -0.20 -11.20 -1.79
C GLU A 91 0.16 -11.39 -0.31
N THR A 92 1.44 -11.61 -0.02
CA THR A 92 1.93 -11.70 1.37
C THR A 92 1.67 -10.40 2.12
N SER A 93 1.95 -9.25 1.52
CA SER A 93 1.72 -7.95 2.15
C SER A 93 0.23 -7.72 2.44
N LEU A 94 -0.65 -8.02 1.49
CA LEU A 94 -2.09 -7.90 1.68
C LEU A 94 -2.61 -8.84 2.77
N GLY A 95 -2.13 -10.09 2.81
CA GLY A 95 -2.48 -11.06 3.84
C GLY A 95 -2.04 -10.61 5.24
N GLN A 96 -0.83 -10.07 5.36
CA GLN A 96 -0.32 -9.50 6.62
C GLN A 96 -1.14 -8.28 7.06
N LEU A 97 -1.53 -7.41 6.14
CA LEU A 97 -2.37 -6.25 6.43
C LEU A 97 -3.76 -6.68 6.89
N ALA A 98 -4.39 -7.64 6.21
CA ALA A 98 -5.69 -8.18 6.64
C ALA A 98 -5.63 -8.74 8.06
N ALA A 99 -4.60 -9.49 8.39
CA ALA A 99 -4.40 -10.07 9.72
C ALA A 99 -4.10 -9.00 10.79
N ALA A 100 -3.50 -7.86 10.44
CA ALA A 100 -3.12 -6.81 11.37
C ALA A 100 -4.27 -5.84 11.72
N VAL A 101 -5.33 -5.78 10.93
CA VAL A 101 -6.44 -4.82 11.14
C VAL A 101 -7.07 -4.94 12.53
N PRO A 102 -7.43 -6.14 13.05
CA PRO A 102 -8.03 -6.27 14.38
C PRO A 102 -7.13 -5.72 15.50
N ASP A 103 -5.86 -6.09 15.49
CA ASP A 103 -4.85 -5.60 16.46
C ASP A 103 -4.69 -4.07 16.39
N ALA A 104 -4.67 -3.51 15.19
CA ALA A 104 -4.55 -2.07 14.99
C ALA A 104 -5.76 -1.32 15.58
N VAL A 105 -6.95 -1.86 15.42
CA VAL A 105 -8.19 -1.29 15.99
C VAL A 105 -8.15 -1.31 17.51
N GLU A 106 -7.71 -2.41 18.13
CA GLU A 106 -7.56 -2.50 19.60
C GLU A 106 -6.56 -1.46 20.13
N ARG A 107 -5.45 -1.23 19.43
CA ARG A 107 -4.41 -0.28 19.83
C ARG A 107 -4.79 1.17 19.64
N VAL A 108 -5.70 1.45 18.71
CA VAL A 108 -6.12 2.82 18.36
C VAL A 108 -7.66 2.89 18.39
N PRO A 109 -8.27 2.81 19.61
CA PRO A 109 -9.72 2.77 19.74
C PRO A 109 -10.44 4.05 19.28
N GLN A 110 -9.69 5.13 19.02
CA GLN A 110 -10.25 6.40 18.51
C GLN A 110 -10.46 6.39 16.99
N VAL A 111 -9.97 5.37 16.27
CA VAL A 111 -10.21 5.27 14.83
C VAL A 111 -11.70 5.05 14.56
N SER A 112 -12.26 5.78 13.61
CA SER A 112 -13.70 5.64 13.31
C SER A 112 -14.02 4.31 12.62
N ASP A 113 -15.20 3.75 12.91
CA ASP A 113 -15.69 2.55 12.24
C ASP A 113 -15.72 2.70 10.71
N ARG A 114 -16.05 3.90 10.22
CA ARG A 114 -16.01 4.23 8.80
C ARG A 114 -14.62 4.02 8.20
N THR A 115 -13.58 4.43 8.90
CA THR A 115 -12.18 4.26 8.46
C THR A 115 -11.81 2.79 8.43
N VAL A 116 -12.10 2.07 9.51
CA VAL A 116 -11.82 0.62 9.62
C VAL A 116 -12.52 -0.15 8.51
N THR A 117 -13.82 0.08 8.33
CA THR A 117 -14.62 -0.57 7.28
C THR A 117 -14.05 -0.31 5.90
N ALA A 118 -13.72 0.95 5.58
CA ALA A 118 -13.19 1.31 4.26
C ALA A 118 -11.83 0.65 3.96
N ILE A 119 -10.97 0.50 4.98
CA ILE A 119 -9.68 -0.20 4.83
C ILE A 119 -9.92 -1.70 4.64
N ALA A 120 -10.74 -2.32 5.48
CA ALA A 120 -11.05 -3.75 5.40
C ALA A 120 -11.66 -4.12 4.04
N GLU A 121 -12.67 -3.39 3.59
CA GLU A 121 -13.31 -3.60 2.28
C GLU A 121 -12.32 -3.45 1.11
N ARG A 122 -11.36 -2.52 1.21
CA ARG A 122 -10.35 -2.34 0.18
C ARG A 122 -9.35 -3.49 0.17
N ILE A 123 -8.90 -3.96 1.32
CA ILE A 123 -8.04 -5.13 1.44
C ILE A 123 -8.76 -6.36 0.86
N ASP A 124 -10.00 -6.59 1.24
CA ASP A 124 -10.81 -7.69 0.71
C ASP A 124 -10.96 -7.64 -0.81
N ARG A 125 -11.19 -6.44 -1.37
CA ARG A 125 -11.26 -6.24 -2.81
C ARG A 125 -9.93 -6.57 -3.50
N LEU A 126 -8.82 -6.14 -2.92
CA LEU A 126 -7.47 -6.41 -3.46
C LEU A 126 -7.09 -7.90 -3.38
N LEU A 127 -7.59 -8.63 -2.40
CA LEU A 127 -7.34 -10.07 -2.24
C LEU A 127 -8.21 -10.95 -3.14
N ARG A 128 -9.28 -10.40 -3.73
CA ARG A 128 -10.12 -11.17 -4.66
C ARG A 128 -9.36 -11.39 -5.98
N PRO A 129 -9.35 -12.63 -6.50
CA PRO A 129 -8.83 -12.88 -7.83
C PRO A 129 -9.63 -12.08 -8.86
N ALA A 130 -8.91 -11.59 -9.87
CA ALA A 130 -9.50 -10.88 -11.00
C ALA A 130 -10.39 -11.80 -11.84
#